data_ff065efc414078d4c1b8e93b309169e6
#
_entry.id   ff065efc414078d4c1b8e93b309169e6
#
_cell.length_a   1.000
_cell.length_b   1.000
_cell.length_c   1.000
_cell.angle_alpha   90.00
_cell.angle_beta   90.00
_cell.angle_gamma   90.00
#
_symmetry.space_group_name_H-M   'P 1'
#
loop_
_entity.id
_entity.type
_entity.pdbx_description
1 polymer ?
#
loop_
_entity_poly.entity_id
_entity_poly.type
_entity_poly.pdbx_seq_one_letter_code
_entity_poly.pdbx_strand_id
1 'polypeptide(L)'
;MGIAHHLGWAVAVTAAAGHQVVDRRRIELIEPGMPTAPVEHEAKALDGDASAKMVAQVRASALRATSTSLDQLAASLPEPIVSISLRAWPLDFPDDIIVQRRPPYESRADSVMYCQVLAECAHVRGWAVHLFDAKGVEAQAARILGARAGDVLHRPRATLGPPWTKDHRIALAATIVAS
;
A
#
# COMPACT_ATOMS: atom_id res chain seq x y z
N MET A 1 7.29 4.97 -6.82
CA MET A 1 5.82 4.73 -6.78
C MET A 1 5.33 4.83 -5.35
N GLY A 2 4.20 5.50 -5.09
CA GLY A 2 3.58 5.56 -3.75
C GLY A 2 2.28 4.77 -3.69
N ILE A 3 1.99 4.18 -2.54
CA ILE A 3 0.83 3.31 -2.31
C ILE A 3 -0.02 3.84 -1.16
N ALA A 4 -1.30 4.04 -1.41
CA ALA A 4 -2.33 4.21 -0.38
C ALA A 4 -3.19 2.94 -0.34
N HIS A 5 -2.86 2.01 0.57
CA HIS A 5 -3.54 0.71 0.63
C HIS A 5 -4.75 0.74 1.57
N HIS A 6 -5.69 -0.12 1.24
CA HIS A 6 -6.85 -0.54 2.01
C HIS A 6 -6.82 -2.06 2.18
N LEU A 7 -7.83 -2.63 2.83
CA LEU A 7 -7.96 -4.09 2.93
C LEU A 7 -8.37 -4.64 1.55
N GLY A 8 -7.47 -5.40 0.94
CA GLY A 8 -7.69 -6.09 -0.34
C GLY A 8 -7.41 -5.27 -1.60
N TRP A 9 -7.16 -3.96 -1.53
CA TRP A 9 -6.84 -3.13 -2.69
C TRP A 9 -5.99 -1.90 -2.33
N ALA A 10 -5.47 -1.21 -3.32
CA ALA A 10 -4.73 0.03 -3.11
C ALA A 10 -4.88 1.01 -4.28
N VAL A 11 -4.62 2.28 -4.00
CA VAL A 11 -4.30 3.28 -5.03
C VAL A 11 -2.79 3.34 -5.17
N ALA A 12 -2.30 3.10 -6.37
CA ALA A 12 -0.91 3.28 -6.76
C ALA A 12 -0.77 4.56 -7.59
N VAL A 13 0.21 5.39 -7.26
CA VAL A 13 0.59 6.58 -8.04
C VAL A 13 2.07 6.49 -8.35
N THR A 14 2.41 6.48 -9.65
CA THR A 14 3.78 6.52 -10.12
C THR A 14 4.12 7.93 -10.57
N ALA A 15 5.21 8.46 -10.06
CA ALA A 15 5.72 9.78 -10.42
C ALA A 15 7.13 9.67 -11.01
N ALA A 16 7.38 10.42 -12.08
CA ALA A 16 8.69 10.63 -12.67
C ALA A 16 9.42 11.79 -11.97
N ALA A 17 10.61 12.14 -12.47
CA ALA A 17 11.38 13.29 -12.00
C ALA A 17 10.53 14.57 -11.95
N GLY A 18 10.78 15.42 -10.93
CA GLY A 18 10.00 16.63 -10.71
C GLY A 18 8.58 16.39 -10.17
N HIS A 19 8.27 15.15 -9.75
CA HIS A 19 7.00 14.72 -9.18
C HIS A 19 5.83 14.72 -10.18
N GLN A 20 6.13 14.61 -11.48
CA GLN A 20 5.10 14.49 -12.51
C GLN A 20 4.44 13.11 -12.42
N VAL A 21 3.12 13.07 -12.27
CA VAL A 21 2.36 11.81 -12.28
C VAL A 21 2.37 11.22 -13.68
N VAL A 22 2.91 10.01 -13.81
CA VAL A 22 2.96 9.26 -15.07
C VAL A 22 1.92 8.15 -15.12
N ASP A 23 1.53 7.63 -13.96
CA ASP A 23 0.46 6.64 -13.84
C ASP A 23 -0.26 6.76 -12.50
N ARG A 24 -1.55 6.45 -12.51
CA ARG A 24 -2.38 6.32 -11.33
C ARG A 24 -3.45 5.26 -11.58
N ARG A 25 -3.56 4.32 -10.69
CA ARG A 25 -4.58 3.27 -10.81
C ARG A 25 -4.94 2.64 -9.47
N ARG A 26 -6.08 1.99 -9.45
CA ARG A 26 -6.40 1.00 -8.43
C ARG A 26 -5.70 -0.30 -8.79
N ILE A 27 -5.12 -0.95 -7.79
CA ILE A 27 -4.57 -2.31 -7.89
C ILE A 27 -5.25 -3.22 -6.88
N GLU A 28 -5.48 -4.47 -7.25
CA GLU A 28 -6.03 -5.47 -6.35
C GLU A 28 -4.89 -6.16 -5.59
N LEU A 29 -5.09 -6.31 -4.29
CA LEU A 29 -4.11 -6.91 -3.37
C LEU A 29 -4.54 -8.29 -2.88
N ILE A 30 -5.67 -8.81 -3.34
CA ILE A 30 -6.21 -10.13 -2.99
C ILE A 30 -7.00 -10.69 -4.16
N GLU A 31 -7.05 -12.03 -4.26
CA GLU A 31 -7.82 -12.71 -5.31
C GLU A 31 -9.34 -12.58 -5.02
N PRO A 32 -10.17 -12.53 -6.06
CA PRO A 32 -11.63 -12.47 -5.91
C PRO A 32 -12.17 -13.62 -5.05
N GLY A 33 -13.11 -13.28 -4.16
CA GLY A 33 -13.76 -14.26 -3.28
C GLY A 33 -13.01 -14.60 -2.00
N MET A 34 -11.79 -14.10 -1.83
CA MET A 34 -11.05 -14.26 -0.57
C MET A 34 -11.44 -13.18 0.45
N PRO A 35 -11.44 -13.51 1.77
CA PRO A 35 -11.68 -12.53 2.82
C PRO A 35 -10.62 -11.43 2.79
N THR A 36 -11.04 -10.18 2.98
CA THR A 36 -10.12 -9.03 2.99
C THR A 36 -9.59 -8.68 4.39
N ALA A 37 -10.26 -9.14 5.44
CA ALA A 37 -9.93 -8.86 6.84
C ALA A 37 -9.95 -10.14 7.69
N PRO A 38 -9.12 -11.16 7.37
CA PRO A 38 -9.22 -12.48 8.01
C PRO A 38 -8.98 -12.44 9.51
N VAL A 39 -8.11 -11.59 10.02
CA VAL A 39 -7.80 -11.51 11.45
C VAL A 39 -8.92 -10.81 12.20
N GLU A 40 -9.44 -9.71 11.65
CA GLU A 40 -10.46 -8.89 12.32
C GLU A 40 -11.84 -9.57 12.32
N HIS A 41 -12.18 -10.32 11.28
CA HIS A 41 -13.53 -10.87 11.10
C HIS A 41 -13.55 -12.40 11.14
N GLU A 42 -13.06 -13.07 10.12
CA GLU A 42 -13.29 -14.50 9.90
C GLU A 42 -12.61 -15.39 10.93
N ALA A 43 -11.39 -15.05 11.34
CA ALA A 43 -10.65 -15.83 12.31
C ALA A 43 -11.21 -15.78 13.73
N LYS A 44 -12.08 -14.79 14.04
CA LYS A 44 -12.66 -14.66 15.40
C LYS A 44 -13.47 -15.87 15.85
N ALA A 45 -14.15 -16.51 14.92
CA ALA A 45 -14.99 -17.69 15.20
C ALA A 45 -14.23 -19.02 15.19
N LEU A 46 -12.93 -19.01 14.84
CA LEU A 46 -12.13 -20.21 14.67
C LEU A 46 -11.20 -20.45 15.87
N ASP A 47 -10.81 -21.72 16.10
CA ASP A 47 -9.71 -22.05 17.00
C ASP A 47 -8.35 -21.54 16.46
N GLY A 48 -7.29 -21.67 17.26
CA GLY A 48 -5.98 -21.12 16.93
C GLY A 48 -5.40 -21.68 15.64
N ASP A 49 -5.45 -22.99 15.44
CA ASP A 49 -4.86 -23.68 14.28
C ASP A 49 -5.66 -23.37 13.00
N ALA A 50 -6.99 -23.42 13.06
CA ALA A 50 -7.84 -23.08 11.93
C ALA A 50 -7.69 -21.60 11.54
N SER A 51 -7.55 -20.69 12.52
CA SER A 51 -7.28 -19.28 12.27
C SER A 51 -5.94 -19.07 11.59
N ALA A 52 -4.87 -19.70 12.09
CA ALA A 52 -3.55 -19.59 11.49
C ALA A 52 -3.53 -20.09 10.05
N LYS A 53 -4.19 -21.24 9.80
CA LYS A 53 -4.32 -21.80 8.45
C LYS A 53 -5.08 -20.88 7.51
N MET A 54 -6.21 -20.29 7.96
CA MET A 54 -6.98 -19.36 7.16
C MET A 54 -6.17 -18.11 6.82
N VAL A 55 -5.53 -17.47 7.81
CA VAL A 55 -4.72 -16.26 7.58
C VAL A 55 -3.56 -16.56 6.63
N ALA A 56 -2.91 -17.72 6.76
CA ALA A 56 -1.86 -18.16 5.83
C ALA A 56 -2.37 -18.30 4.39
N GLN A 57 -3.57 -18.85 4.19
CA GLN A 57 -4.20 -18.96 2.86
C GLN A 57 -4.51 -17.58 2.27
N VAL A 58 -5.06 -16.67 3.08
CA VAL A 58 -5.36 -15.30 2.65
C VAL A 58 -4.07 -14.56 2.30
N ARG A 59 -3.03 -14.67 3.13
CA ARG A 59 -1.72 -14.06 2.85
C ARG A 59 -1.10 -14.60 1.56
N ALA A 60 -1.18 -15.90 1.30
CA ALA A 60 -0.70 -16.49 0.05
C ALA A 60 -1.48 -15.97 -1.18
N SER A 61 -2.80 -15.81 -1.06
CA SER A 61 -3.64 -15.17 -2.08
C SER A 61 -3.24 -13.72 -2.30
N ALA A 62 -3.01 -12.97 -1.21
CA ALA A 62 -2.59 -11.58 -1.29
C ALA A 62 -1.22 -11.43 -2.00
N LEU A 63 -0.27 -12.33 -1.72
CA LEU A 63 1.03 -12.35 -2.43
C LEU A 63 0.85 -12.54 -3.94
N ARG A 64 0.03 -13.49 -4.38
CA ARG A 64 -0.21 -13.74 -5.81
C ARG A 64 -0.89 -12.57 -6.50
N ALA A 65 -1.98 -12.05 -5.92
CA ALA A 65 -2.73 -10.93 -6.49
C ALA A 65 -1.89 -9.65 -6.55
N THR A 66 -1.18 -9.33 -5.46
CA THR A 66 -0.27 -8.18 -5.40
C THR A 66 0.85 -8.30 -6.42
N SER A 67 1.51 -9.47 -6.50
CA SER A 67 2.56 -9.69 -7.49
C SER A 67 2.04 -9.47 -8.91
N THR A 68 0.92 -10.08 -9.27
CA THR A 68 0.29 -9.91 -10.59
C THR A 68 -0.03 -8.43 -10.88
N SER A 69 -0.63 -7.73 -9.92
CA SER A 69 -0.97 -6.31 -10.06
C SER A 69 0.26 -5.43 -10.27
N LEU A 70 1.34 -5.68 -9.52
CA LEU A 70 2.59 -4.92 -9.65
C LEU A 70 3.32 -5.23 -10.97
N ASP A 71 3.29 -6.48 -11.46
CA ASP A 71 3.88 -6.84 -12.75
C ASP A 71 3.13 -6.17 -13.91
N GLN A 72 1.79 -6.19 -13.90
CA GLN A 72 0.97 -5.52 -14.90
C GLN A 72 1.20 -4.01 -14.89
N LEU A 73 1.31 -3.40 -13.70
CA LEU A 73 1.61 -1.99 -13.56
C LEU A 73 3.00 -1.67 -14.13
N ALA A 74 4.04 -2.40 -13.72
CA ALA A 74 5.40 -2.18 -14.19
C ALA A 74 5.53 -2.35 -15.70
N ALA A 75 4.89 -3.37 -16.29
CA ALA A 75 4.90 -3.61 -17.73
C ALA A 75 4.22 -2.52 -18.57
N SER A 76 3.33 -1.73 -17.95
CA SER A 76 2.61 -0.64 -18.63
C SER A 76 3.35 0.71 -18.60
N LEU A 77 4.44 0.82 -17.85
CA LEU A 77 5.21 2.05 -17.70
C LEU A 77 6.37 2.12 -18.69
N PRO A 78 6.69 3.32 -19.20
CA PRO A 78 7.83 3.51 -20.10
C PRO A 78 9.18 3.38 -19.37
N GLU A 79 9.22 3.67 -18.07
CA GLU A 79 10.41 3.65 -17.24
C GLU A 79 10.27 2.65 -16.09
N PRO A 80 11.37 1.98 -15.68
CA PRO A 80 11.32 1.02 -14.60
C PRO A 80 10.98 1.67 -13.25
N ILE A 81 10.23 0.95 -12.43
CA ILE A 81 10.01 1.32 -11.03
C ILE A 81 11.27 0.95 -10.24
N VAL A 82 11.83 1.92 -9.51
CA VAL A 82 13.04 1.73 -8.69
C VAL A 82 12.73 1.66 -7.19
N SER A 83 11.59 2.21 -6.78
CA SER A 83 11.20 2.25 -5.37
C SER A 83 9.69 2.26 -5.18
N ILE A 84 9.26 1.83 -3.98
CA ILE A 84 7.89 1.88 -3.51
C ILE A 84 7.84 2.54 -2.14
N SER A 85 6.85 3.41 -1.93
CA SER A 85 6.59 4.06 -0.64
C SER A 85 5.32 3.50 -0.04
N LEU A 86 5.41 2.95 1.17
CA LEU A 86 4.36 2.26 1.90
C LEU A 86 4.07 2.94 3.23
N ARG A 87 2.84 2.83 3.73
CA ARG A 87 2.51 3.23 5.09
C ARG A 87 3.40 2.47 6.09
N ALA A 88 3.98 3.20 7.04
CA ALA A 88 4.76 2.60 8.12
C ALA A 88 3.89 1.73 9.04
N TRP A 89 4.46 0.62 9.46
CA TRP A 89 3.89 -0.28 10.47
C TRP A 89 4.94 -0.56 11.55
N PRO A 90 4.55 -0.99 12.77
CA PRO A 90 5.51 -1.37 13.82
C PRO A 90 6.42 -2.51 13.34
N LEU A 91 7.74 -2.33 13.46
CA LEU A 91 8.71 -3.35 13.05
C LEU A 91 8.70 -4.58 13.98
N ASP A 92 8.23 -4.39 15.21
CA ASP A 92 8.05 -5.40 16.25
C ASP A 92 6.62 -5.98 16.28
N PHE A 93 5.88 -5.84 15.17
CA PHE A 93 4.53 -6.41 15.07
C PHE A 93 4.61 -7.93 15.16
N PRO A 94 3.83 -8.59 16.05
CA PRO A 94 3.95 -10.03 16.31
C PRO A 94 3.61 -10.85 15.05
N ASP A 95 4.37 -11.93 14.82
CA ASP A 95 4.08 -12.87 13.74
C ASP A 95 3.05 -13.94 14.15
N ASP A 96 2.89 -14.19 15.47
CA ASP A 96 1.94 -15.16 15.99
C ASP A 96 0.50 -14.66 15.84
N ILE A 97 -0.30 -15.39 15.05
CA ILE A 97 -1.70 -15.06 14.79
C ILE A 97 -2.56 -15.03 16.06
N ILE A 98 -2.24 -15.86 17.07
CA ILE A 98 -2.97 -15.88 18.34
C ILE A 98 -2.74 -14.56 19.10
N VAL A 99 -1.54 -14.01 18.99
CA VAL A 99 -1.21 -12.69 19.56
C VAL A 99 -1.84 -11.59 18.73
N GLN A 100 -1.78 -11.65 17.41
CA GLN A 100 -2.39 -10.65 16.51
C GLN A 100 -3.90 -10.50 16.71
N ARG A 101 -4.60 -11.56 17.12
CA ARG A 101 -6.05 -11.55 17.39
C ARG A 101 -6.45 -10.87 18.71
N ARG A 102 -5.51 -10.33 19.46
CA ARG A 102 -5.73 -9.70 20.77
C ARG A 102 -5.44 -8.19 20.71
N PRO A 103 -6.10 -7.40 21.58
CA PRO A 103 -5.68 -6.02 21.78
C PRO A 103 -4.18 -5.91 22.14
N PRO A 104 -3.48 -4.92 21.62
CA PRO A 104 -3.93 -3.84 20.73
C PRO A 104 -3.74 -4.15 19.23
N TYR A 105 -3.46 -5.40 18.84
CA TYR A 105 -2.98 -5.77 17.51
C TYR A 105 -4.10 -6.01 16.50
N GLU A 106 -5.25 -6.56 16.92
CA GLU A 106 -6.30 -7.06 16.04
C GLU A 106 -6.84 -6.01 15.07
N SER A 107 -6.98 -4.76 15.51
CA SER A 107 -7.53 -3.67 14.69
C SER A 107 -6.62 -3.21 13.56
N ARG A 108 -5.39 -3.69 13.51
CA ARG A 108 -4.41 -3.31 12.47
C ARG A 108 -3.71 -4.50 11.82
N ALA A 109 -3.94 -5.73 12.29
CA ALA A 109 -3.25 -6.92 11.84
C ALA A 109 -3.40 -7.14 10.32
N ASP A 110 -4.62 -7.04 9.80
CA ASP A 110 -4.88 -7.19 8.37
C ASP A 110 -4.20 -6.09 7.55
N SER A 111 -4.24 -4.83 8.02
CA SER A 111 -3.54 -3.73 7.35
C SER A 111 -2.01 -3.93 7.34
N VAL A 112 -1.43 -4.43 8.42
CA VAL A 112 0.00 -4.75 8.50
C VAL A 112 0.34 -5.88 7.53
N MET A 113 -0.47 -6.93 7.46
CA MET A 113 -0.29 -8.02 6.51
C MET A 113 -0.17 -7.51 5.05
N TYR A 114 -1.07 -6.61 4.62
CA TYR A 114 -0.99 -6.04 3.27
C TYR A 114 0.25 -5.16 3.06
N CYS A 115 0.69 -4.40 4.08
CA CYS A 115 1.95 -3.66 4.00
C CYS A 115 3.16 -4.59 3.82
N GLN A 116 3.21 -5.67 4.61
CA GLN A 116 4.28 -6.67 4.52
C GLN A 116 4.29 -7.38 3.17
N VAL A 117 3.12 -7.76 2.65
CA VAL A 117 2.97 -8.37 1.31
C VAL A 117 3.48 -7.43 0.21
N LEU A 118 3.11 -6.15 0.25
CA LEU A 118 3.60 -5.15 -0.70
C LEU A 118 5.12 -4.98 -0.62
N ALA A 119 5.68 -4.94 0.59
CA ALA A 119 7.13 -4.84 0.79
C ALA A 119 7.87 -6.08 0.27
N GLU A 120 7.36 -7.28 0.56
CA GLU A 120 7.91 -8.54 0.05
C GLU A 120 7.91 -8.59 -1.48
N CYS A 121 6.79 -8.24 -2.10
CA CYS A 121 6.68 -8.17 -3.56
C CYS A 121 7.63 -7.13 -4.18
N ALA A 122 7.87 -6.02 -3.50
CA ALA A 122 8.84 -4.99 -3.93
C ALA A 122 10.28 -5.50 -3.84
N HIS A 123 10.64 -6.14 -2.72
CA HIS A 123 11.97 -6.71 -2.52
C HIS A 123 12.32 -7.77 -3.57
N VAL A 124 11.37 -8.66 -3.92
CA VAL A 124 11.57 -9.66 -5.00
C VAL A 124 11.91 -9.00 -6.35
N ARG A 125 11.41 -7.78 -6.59
CA ARG A 125 11.69 -6.99 -7.81
C ARG A 125 12.92 -6.10 -7.72
N GLY A 126 13.63 -6.12 -6.58
CA GLY A 126 14.78 -5.25 -6.34
C GLY A 126 14.41 -3.78 -6.13
N TRP A 127 13.14 -3.47 -5.81
CA TRP A 127 12.72 -2.10 -5.55
C TRP A 127 13.05 -1.69 -4.11
N ALA A 128 13.56 -0.49 -3.93
CA ALA A 128 13.75 0.09 -2.60
C ALA A 128 12.39 0.33 -1.94
N VAL A 129 12.27 0.00 -0.63
CA VAL A 129 11.05 0.24 0.15
C VAL A 129 11.27 1.41 1.09
N HIS A 130 10.44 2.44 0.97
CA HIS A 130 10.40 3.60 1.85
C HIS A 130 9.11 3.58 2.69
N LEU A 131 9.23 3.91 3.98
CA LEU A 131 8.08 3.94 4.87
C LEU A 131 7.70 5.38 5.20
N PHE A 132 6.40 5.70 5.20
CA PHE A 132 5.88 7.02 5.51
C PHE A 132 4.78 7.00 6.58
N ASP A 133 4.66 8.07 7.36
CA ASP A 133 3.53 8.27 8.26
C ASP A 133 2.32 8.83 7.48
N ALA A 134 1.28 8.03 7.37
CA ALA A 134 0.09 8.40 6.61
C ALA A 134 -0.66 9.62 7.17
N LYS A 135 -0.50 9.95 8.46
CA LYS A 135 -1.15 11.12 9.05
C LYS A 135 -0.47 12.43 8.68
N GLY A 136 0.85 12.40 8.44
CA GLY A 136 1.66 13.59 8.20
C GLY A 136 2.17 13.76 6.77
N VAL A 137 2.06 12.76 5.91
CA VAL A 137 2.75 12.72 4.61
C VAL A 137 2.38 13.86 3.67
N GLU A 138 1.10 14.24 3.55
CA GLU A 138 0.69 15.37 2.69
C GLU A 138 1.30 16.69 3.20
N ALA A 139 1.28 16.93 4.52
CA ALA A 139 1.87 18.13 5.10
C ALA A 139 3.41 18.14 4.96
N GLN A 140 4.06 16.99 5.07
CA GLN A 140 5.50 16.88 4.86
C GLN A 140 5.87 17.13 3.40
N ALA A 141 5.16 16.53 2.45
CA ALA A 141 5.33 16.77 1.03
C ALA A 141 5.11 18.25 0.67
N ALA A 142 4.06 18.88 1.23
CA ALA A 142 3.79 20.29 1.01
C ALA A 142 4.94 21.19 1.50
N ARG A 143 5.58 20.87 2.63
CA ARG A 143 6.78 21.60 3.11
C ARG A 143 7.98 21.43 2.17
N ILE A 144 8.21 20.23 1.65
CA ILE A 144 9.29 19.96 0.69
C ILE A 144 9.05 20.74 -0.62
N LEU A 145 7.83 20.77 -1.11
CA LEU A 145 7.45 21.42 -2.37
C LEU A 145 7.37 22.95 -2.26
N GLY A 146 7.15 23.51 -1.07
CA GLY A 146 6.97 24.94 -0.86
C GLY A 146 5.82 25.51 -1.70
N ALA A 147 6.08 26.56 -2.43
CA ALA A 147 5.09 27.22 -3.30
C ALA A 147 4.49 26.30 -4.37
N ARG A 148 5.17 25.21 -4.74
CA ARG A 148 4.71 24.24 -5.73
C ARG A 148 3.67 23.23 -5.19
N ALA A 149 3.40 23.22 -3.89
CA ALA A 149 2.56 22.19 -3.26
C ALA A 149 1.15 22.11 -3.88
N GLY A 150 0.51 23.26 -4.15
CA GLY A 150 -0.80 23.32 -4.78
C GLY A 150 -0.80 22.70 -6.18
N ASP A 151 0.19 23.05 -6.97
CA ASP A 151 0.33 22.54 -8.34
C ASP A 151 0.60 21.05 -8.38
N VAL A 152 1.51 20.56 -7.53
CA VAL A 152 1.91 19.13 -7.55
C VAL A 152 0.83 18.24 -6.95
N LEU A 153 0.27 18.59 -5.78
CA LEU A 153 -0.65 17.69 -5.06
C LEU A 153 -2.11 17.79 -5.53
N HIS A 154 -2.56 18.94 -6.04
CA HIS A 154 -3.98 19.17 -6.36
C HIS A 154 -4.26 19.36 -7.85
N ARG A 155 -3.36 19.96 -8.61
CA ARG A 155 -3.54 20.20 -10.05
C ARG A 155 -3.75 18.94 -10.90
N PRO A 156 -3.20 17.75 -10.57
CA PRO A 156 -3.46 16.53 -11.32
C PRO A 156 -4.95 16.22 -11.51
N ARG A 157 -5.82 16.66 -10.58
CA ARG A 157 -7.27 16.56 -10.77
C ARG A 157 -7.76 17.28 -12.04
N ALA A 158 -7.22 18.46 -12.32
CA ALA A 158 -7.62 19.26 -13.48
C ALA A 158 -7.03 18.72 -14.79
N THR A 159 -5.79 18.22 -14.74
CA THR A 159 -5.07 17.77 -15.94
C THR A 159 -5.35 16.31 -16.31
N LEU A 160 -5.53 15.44 -15.32
CA LEU A 160 -5.75 13.99 -15.52
C LEU A 160 -7.24 13.60 -15.38
N GLY A 161 -8.10 14.54 -14.95
CA GLY A 161 -9.50 14.26 -14.69
C GLY A 161 -9.75 13.44 -13.39
N PRO A 162 -11.02 13.07 -13.11
CA PRO A 162 -11.36 12.20 -11.98
C PRO A 162 -10.97 10.71 -12.26
N PRO A 163 -10.77 9.89 -11.21
CA PRO A 163 -10.73 10.28 -9.82
C PRO A 163 -9.37 10.86 -9.40
N TRP A 164 -9.39 11.91 -8.55
CA TRP A 164 -8.22 12.38 -7.82
C TRP A 164 -8.63 12.60 -6.36
N THR A 165 -8.58 11.53 -5.59
CA THR A 165 -9.06 11.44 -4.21
C THR A 165 -7.95 11.76 -3.20
N LYS A 166 -8.28 11.68 -1.92
CA LYS A 166 -7.30 11.75 -0.84
C LYS A 166 -6.23 10.67 -1.00
N ASP A 167 -6.59 9.44 -1.38
CA ASP A 167 -5.64 8.34 -1.54
C ASP A 167 -4.61 8.61 -2.63
N HIS A 168 -5.03 9.21 -3.75
CA HIS A 168 -4.11 9.63 -4.81
C HIS A 168 -3.11 10.68 -4.30
N ARG A 169 -3.57 11.65 -3.48
CA ARG A 169 -2.68 12.65 -2.91
C ARG A 169 -1.72 12.06 -1.89
N ILE A 170 -2.20 11.17 -1.02
CA ILE A 170 -1.34 10.44 -0.06
C ILE A 170 -0.28 9.64 -0.81
N ALA A 171 -0.67 8.87 -1.83
CA ALA A 171 0.25 8.06 -2.62
C ALA A 171 1.29 8.96 -3.34
N LEU A 172 0.88 10.07 -3.96
CA LEU A 172 1.82 11.02 -4.57
C LEU A 172 2.73 11.66 -3.53
N ALA A 173 2.18 12.12 -2.40
CA ALA A 173 2.96 12.72 -1.32
C ALA A 173 4.03 11.75 -0.78
N ALA A 174 3.70 10.46 -0.70
CA ALA A 174 4.65 9.44 -0.28
C ALA A 174 5.85 9.30 -1.21
N THR A 175 5.70 9.52 -2.52
CA THR A 175 6.84 9.54 -3.46
C THR A 175 7.75 10.75 -3.24
N ILE A 176 7.19 11.89 -2.84
CA ILE A 176 7.92 13.14 -2.62
C ILE A 176 8.75 13.08 -1.34
N VAL A 177 8.19 12.46 -0.30
CA VAL A 177 8.87 12.33 0.99
C VAL A 177 10.01 11.30 0.93
N ALA A 178 9.94 10.35 0.02
CA ALA A 178 10.93 9.30 -0.19
C ALA A 178 12.09 9.69 -1.15
N SER A 179 12.00 10.85 -1.81
CA SER A 179 13.00 11.34 -2.79
C SER A 179 14.11 12.17 -2.18
#